data_b8eadd5f40f24c02e2d82f633983fbff
#
_entry.id   b8eadd5f40f24c02e2d82f633983fbff
#
_cell.length_a   1.000
_cell.length_b   1.000
_cell.length_c   1.000
_cell.angle_alpha   90.00
_cell.angle_beta   90.00
_cell.angle_gamma   90.00
#
_symmetry.space_group_name_H-M   'P 1'
#
loop_
_entity.id
_entity.type
_entity.pdbx_description
1 polymer ?
#
loop_
_entity_poly.entity_id
_entity_poly.type
_entity_poly.pdbx_seq_one_letter_code
_entity_poly.pdbx_strand_id
1 'polypeptide(L)'
;MTIRTRLTFLYASLLAIVILMFSAATSAVLNWTLRNQVDNTLIEAIEAVRREVAFSIAGSSGGAPQFGDLSMLEVNNLSTPGLFVQVWLNDPQTHRSYLYDSSWNLLGFGYTEALDPAALDQTREVRRDVVVDDNHLRVATSPLVVNGQLVGHIQTAASLRTVDAAIDRLLKIMLIGGAVILLASLLLGDFLTRRALQPIDTIAQAAAQITAADDLSRRITYDGPPDELAQLTNTFNETMGRLERLFNAQRRFVADVSHEMRTPLTTIQGNLDLIRRIGYDEEALEAIESEAGRMSRLVGDLLLLAKADAGRLSLEKTTVDLDTLVLEVYNQAHLLSEGVDIHLGTLDRAEVQGDPDRLKQLLLNLVSNGLKYTPAGGSVTISMTRDDCTVEIAVSDTGVGIPEEDLPHIFDRFYRVDKARSRAQGGTGLGLSIAKWIADAHGGSLSVTSRVGQGSTFTISLPVVPDYVPKDSVRATVPNLPAIRLPGSR
;
A
#
# COMPACT_ATOMS: atom_id res chain seq x y z
N MET A 1 8.44 -7.31 -20.29
CA MET A 1 7.21 -6.53 -20.56
C MET A 1 6.93 -5.60 -19.41
N THR A 2 6.77 -4.32 -19.67
CA THR A 2 6.42 -3.32 -18.64
C THR A 2 4.97 -3.52 -18.18
N ILE A 3 4.63 -3.03 -16.97
CA ILE A 3 3.25 -3.06 -16.44
C ILE A 3 2.28 -2.43 -17.44
N ARG A 4 2.70 -1.36 -18.09
CA ARG A 4 1.98 -0.63 -19.12
C ARG A 4 1.57 -1.54 -20.29
N THR A 5 2.52 -2.26 -20.90
CA THR A 5 2.23 -3.17 -22.01
C THR A 5 1.31 -4.30 -21.59
N ARG A 6 1.44 -4.85 -20.40
CA ARG A 6 0.55 -5.87 -19.86
C ARG A 6 -0.90 -5.38 -19.73
N LEU A 7 -1.08 -4.18 -19.19
CA LEU A 7 -2.41 -3.61 -18.99
C LEU A 7 -3.12 -3.32 -20.32
N THR A 8 -2.37 -2.69 -21.27
CA THR A 8 -2.92 -2.40 -22.61
C THR A 8 -3.32 -3.67 -23.35
N PHE A 9 -2.49 -4.73 -23.30
CA PHE A 9 -2.84 -6.01 -23.92
C PHE A 9 -4.01 -6.70 -23.22
N LEU A 10 -4.11 -6.64 -21.91
CA LEU A 10 -5.22 -7.23 -21.16
C LEU A 10 -6.55 -6.59 -21.53
N TYR A 11 -6.62 -5.26 -21.56
CA TYR A 11 -7.85 -4.55 -21.97
C TYR A 11 -8.20 -4.78 -23.43
N ALA A 12 -7.20 -4.77 -24.32
CA ALA A 12 -7.42 -5.04 -25.75
C ALA A 12 -7.91 -6.47 -25.99
N SER A 13 -7.37 -7.47 -25.30
CA SER A 13 -7.82 -8.87 -25.42
C SER A 13 -9.22 -9.07 -24.86
N LEU A 14 -9.55 -8.44 -23.73
CA LEU A 14 -10.90 -8.49 -23.16
C LEU A 14 -11.91 -7.88 -24.11
N LEU A 15 -11.60 -6.70 -24.68
CA LEU A 15 -12.45 -6.02 -25.65
C LEU A 15 -12.63 -6.85 -26.92
N ALA A 16 -11.56 -7.49 -27.43
CA ALA A 16 -11.63 -8.37 -28.57
C ALA A 16 -12.58 -9.55 -28.34
N ILE A 17 -12.51 -10.19 -27.18
CA ILE A 17 -13.42 -11.28 -26.79
C ILE A 17 -14.87 -10.78 -26.75
N VAL A 18 -15.13 -9.62 -26.16
CA VAL A 18 -16.48 -9.04 -26.11
C VAL A 18 -17.02 -8.75 -27.51
N ILE A 19 -16.21 -8.16 -28.39
CA ILE A 19 -16.59 -7.88 -29.78
C ILE A 19 -16.91 -9.19 -30.52
N LEU A 20 -16.09 -10.23 -30.38
CA LEU A 20 -16.32 -11.53 -31.01
C LEU A 20 -17.61 -12.19 -30.50
N MET A 21 -17.84 -12.19 -29.19
CA MET A 21 -19.06 -12.74 -28.61
C MET A 21 -20.31 -11.99 -29.10
N PHE A 22 -20.23 -10.65 -29.09
CA PHE A 22 -21.33 -9.82 -29.56
C PHE A 22 -21.62 -10.04 -31.06
N SER A 23 -20.57 -10.13 -31.89
CA SER A 23 -20.67 -10.40 -33.31
C SER A 23 -21.32 -11.78 -33.59
N ALA A 24 -20.86 -12.80 -32.85
CA ALA A 24 -21.43 -14.15 -32.97
C ALA A 24 -22.90 -14.18 -32.52
N ALA A 25 -23.23 -13.56 -31.42
CA ALA A 25 -24.60 -13.51 -30.92
C ALA A 25 -25.56 -12.77 -31.91
N THR A 26 -25.11 -11.60 -32.37
CA THR A 26 -25.92 -10.81 -33.33
C THR A 26 -26.11 -11.55 -34.64
N SER A 27 -25.06 -12.21 -35.17
CA SER A 27 -25.13 -13.01 -36.37
C SER A 27 -26.09 -14.23 -36.22
N ALA A 28 -26.02 -14.92 -35.08
CA ALA A 28 -26.89 -16.04 -34.76
C ALA A 28 -28.37 -15.61 -34.67
N VAL A 29 -28.64 -14.51 -33.97
CA VAL A 29 -30.00 -13.95 -33.82
C VAL A 29 -30.56 -13.54 -35.19
N LEU A 30 -29.77 -12.81 -36.00
CA LEU A 30 -30.19 -12.37 -37.31
C LEU A 30 -30.48 -13.57 -38.23
N ASN A 31 -29.58 -14.56 -38.28
CA ASN A 31 -29.77 -15.78 -39.06
C ASN A 31 -31.04 -16.52 -38.65
N TRP A 32 -31.25 -16.70 -37.35
CA TRP A 32 -32.46 -17.34 -36.83
C TRP A 32 -33.73 -16.56 -37.19
N THR A 33 -33.74 -15.25 -37.04
CA THR A 33 -34.89 -14.38 -37.32
C THR A 33 -35.24 -14.42 -38.83
N LEU A 34 -34.24 -14.24 -39.70
CA LEU A 34 -34.46 -14.24 -41.14
C LEU A 34 -34.90 -15.62 -41.66
N ARG A 35 -34.30 -16.69 -41.16
CA ARG A 35 -34.73 -18.06 -41.51
C ARG A 35 -36.15 -18.38 -41.05
N ASN A 36 -36.52 -17.97 -39.83
CA ASN A 36 -37.90 -18.12 -39.35
C ASN A 36 -38.92 -17.34 -40.21
N GLN A 37 -38.54 -16.14 -40.66
CA GLN A 37 -39.37 -15.35 -41.54
C GLN A 37 -39.59 -16.06 -42.88
N VAL A 38 -38.52 -16.65 -43.47
CA VAL A 38 -38.61 -17.47 -44.69
C VAL A 38 -39.51 -18.70 -44.47
N ASP A 39 -39.26 -19.43 -43.35
CA ASP A 39 -40.07 -20.62 -43.02
C ASP A 39 -41.56 -20.29 -42.88
N ASN A 40 -41.91 -19.19 -42.24
CA ASN A 40 -43.28 -18.72 -42.09
C ASN A 40 -43.90 -18.42 -43.47
N THR A 41 -43.17 -17.73 -44.35
CA THR A 41 -43.65 -17.47 -45.74
C THR A 41 -43.89 -18.76 -46.53
N LEU A 42 -43.01 -19.76 -46.37
CA LEU A 42 -43.20 -21.07 -47.03
C LEU A 42 -44.43 -21.81 -46.52
N ILE A 43 -44.69 -21.75 -45.19
CA ILE A 43 -45.88 -22.36 -44.59
C ILE A 43 -47.15 -21.68 -45.09
N GLU A 44 -47.19 -20.34 -45.08
CA GLU A 44 -48.34 -19.58 -45.60
C GLU A 44 -48.63 -19.91 -47.02
N ALA A 45 -47.60 -20.09 -47.87
CA ALA A 45 -47.76 -20.53 -49.25
C ALA A 45 -48.33 -21.97 -49.37
N ILE A 46 -47.84 -22.92 -48.57
CA ILE A 46 -48.38 -24.28 -48.49
C ILE A 46 -49.87 -24.28 -48.13
N GLU A 47 -50.23 -23.49 -47.11
CA GLU A 47 -51.64 -23.40 -46.68
C GLU A 47 -52.53 -22.70 -47.67
N ALA A 48 -52.01 -21.74 -48.44
CA ALA A 48 -52.72 -21.12 -49.51
C ALA A 48 -53.03 -22.13 -50.63
N VAL A 49 -52.00 -22.90 -51.06
CA VAL A 49 -52.20 -23.99 -52.06
C VAL A 49 -53.20 -25.05 -51.56
N ARG A 50 -53.07 -25.44 -50.28
CA ARG A 50 -53.94 -26.43 -49.66
C ARG A 50 -55.39 -25.96 -49.62
N ARG A 51 -55.66 -24.67 -49.36
CA ARG A 51 -57.03 -24.09 -49.41
C ARG A 51 -57.60 -24.07 -50.79
N GLU A 52 -56.79 -23.74 -51.81
CA GLU A 52 -57.20 -23.74 -53.21
C GLU A 52 -57.57 -25.14 -53.71
N VAL A 53 -56.76 -26.15 -53.42
CA VAL A 53 -57.04 -27.56 -53.66
C VAL A 53 -58.32 -28.01 -53.00
N ALA A 54 -58.54 -27.65 -51.72
CA ALA A 54 -59.75 -28.01 -51.00
C ALA A 54 -61.02 -27.38 -51.62
N PHE A 55 -60.92 -26.12 -52.08
CA PHE A 55 -62.00 -25.39 -52.72
C PHE A 55 -62.37 -26.04 -54.11
N SER A 56 -61.34 -26.38 -54.88
CA SER A 56 -61.57 -27.06 -56.20
C SER A 56 -62.28 -28.40 -56.01
N ILE A 57 -61.98 -29.16 -55.01
CA ILE A 57 -62.60 -30.44 -54.68
C ILE A 57 -64.04 -30.27 -54.18
N ALA A 58 -64.32 -29.26 -53.39
CA ALA A 58 -65.66 -28.97 -52.86
C ALA A 58 -66.69 -28.53 -53.97
N GLY A 59 -66.16 -27.92 -55.06
CA GLY A 59 -66.95 -27.46 -56.18
C GLY A 59 -67.37 -28.58 -57.16
N SER A 60 -66.78 -29.75 -57.13
CA SER A 60 -67.11 -30.91 -57.93
C SER A 60 -68.16 -31.79 -57.23
N SER A 61 -69.35 -31.78 -57.72
CA SER A 61 -70.53 -32.49 -57.18
C SER A 61 -70.33 -34.01 -57.13
N GLY A 62 -70.13 -34.60 -55.97
CA GLY A 62 -70.63 -35.91 -55.55
C GLY A 62 -69.92 -37.18 -56.03
N GLY A 63 -68.76 -37.14 -56.66
CA GLY A 63 -67.95 -38.30 -57.02
C GLY A 63 -66.60 -38.35 -56.31
N ALA A 64 -65.98 -39.52 -56.22
CA ALA A 64 -64.59 -39.61 -55.83
C ALA A 64 -63.76 -38.61 -56.67
N PRO A 65 -62.86 -37.80 -56.10
CA PRO A 65 -62.10 -36.75 -56.82
C PRO A 65 -61.38 -37.42 -57.98
N GLN A 66 -61.87 -37.14 -59.22
CA GLN A 66 -61.13 -37.51 -60.42
C GLN A 66 -60.03 -36.43 -60.59
N PHE A 67 -58.81 -36.88 -60.82
CA PHE A 67 -57.62 -35.99 -60.96
C PHE A 67 -57.76 -34.96 -62.12
N GLY A 68 -58.81 -35.06 -62.97
CA GLY A 68 -59.11 -34.07 -64.00
C GLY A 68 -59.72 -32.74 -63.52
N ASP A 69 -60.30 -32.72 -62.34
CA ASP A 69 -60.95 -31.52 -61.79
C ASP A 69 -60.01 -30.49 -61.10
N LEU A 70 -58.76 -30.88 -60.98
CA LEU A 70 -57.74 -29.98 -60.45
C LEU A 70 -57.11 -29.01 -61.47
N SER A 71 -57.65 -29.02 -62.69
CA SER A 71 -57.16 -28.24 -63.84
C SER A 71 -57.29 -26.71 -63.70
N MET A 72 -57.86 -26.22 -62.65
CA MET A 72 -57.97 -24.77 -62.32
C MET A 72 -57.08 -24.26 -61.22
N LEU A 73 -56.06 -25.03 -60.77
CA LEU A 73 -55.13 -24.52 -59.78
C LEU A 73 -54.23 -23.48 -60.44
N GLU A 74 -54.54 -22.22 -60.21
CA GLU A 74 -53.67 -21.14 -60.63
C GLU A 74 -52.56 -20.91 -59.56
N VAL A 75 -51.62 -21.86 -59.45
CA VAL A 75 -50.44 -21.73 -58.62
C VAL A 75 -49.67 -20.42 -58.90
N ASN A 76 -49.89 -19.88 -60.11
CA ASN A 76 -49.35 -18.62 -60.54
C ASN A 76 -49.88 -17.41 -59.75
N ASN A 77 -51.11 -17.44 -59.24
CA ASN A 77 -51.64 -16.35 -58.39
C ASN A 77 -50.98 -16.28 -57.03
N LEU A 78 -50.27 -17.33 -56.57
CA LEU A 78 -49.54 -17.46 -55.32
C LEU A 78 -48.06 -17.15 -55.49
N SER A 79 -47.59 -16.88 -56.72
CA SER A 79 -46.18 -16.62 -56.98
C SER A 79 -45.84 -15.17 -56.71
N THR A 80 -45.31 -14.93 -55.50
CA THR A 80 -44.58 -13.70 -55.16
C THR A 80 -43.15 -13.80 -55.69
N PRO A 81 -42.50 -12.68 -56.04
CA PRO A 81 -41.08 -12.68 -56.44
C PRO A 81 -40.17 -13.41 -55.44
N GLY A 82 -39.51 -14.50 -55.90
CA GLY A 82 -38.60 -15.28 -55.05
C GLY A 82 -39.23 -16.44 -54.27
N LEU A 83 -40.55 -16.65 -54.42
CA LEU A 83 -41.26 -17.82 -53.92
C LEU A 83 -41.53 -18.79 -55.07
N PHE A 84 -41.13 -20.04 -54.87
CA PHE A 84 -41.35 -21.12 -55.85
C PHE A 84 -42.33 -22.11 -55.25
N VAL A 85 -43.23 -22.64 -56.10
CA VAL A 85 -44.22 -23.60 -55.65
C VAL A 85 -44.25 -24.73 -56.67
N GLN A 86 -44.31 -26.00 -56.23
CA GLN A 86 -44.55 -27.19 -57.00
C GLN A 86 -45.62 -28.03 -56.31
N VAL A 87 -46.52 -28.61 -57.13
CA VAL A 87 -47.53 -29.59 -56.67
C VAL A 87 -47.18 -30.89 -57.29
N TRP A 88 -46.95 -31.91 -56.53
CA TRP A 88 -46.65 -33.26 -56.94
C TRP A 88 -47.80 -34.16 -56.58
N LEU A 89 -48.28 -34.95 -57.52
CA LEU A 89 -49.34 -35.93 -57.27
C LEU A 89 -48.79 -37.35 -57.41
N ASN A 90 -49.39 -38.29 -56.68
CA ASN A 90 -49.02 -39.68 -56.72
C ASN A 90 -49.95 -40.40 -57.70
N ASP A 91 -49.36 -41.08 -58.68
CA ASP A 91 -50.14 -41.94 -59.63
C ASP A 91 -50.69 -43.17 -58.89
N PRO A 92 -52.03 -43.36 -58.86
CA PRO A 92 -52.65 -44.47 -58.13
C PRO A 92 -52.22 -45.86 -58.60
N GLN A 93 -51.78 -45.97 -59.89
CA GLN A 93 -51.40 -47.25 -60.47
C GLN A 93 -49.93 -47.59 -60.35
N THR A 94 -49.06 -46.55 -60.43
CA THR A 94 -47.60 -46.76 -60.43
C THR A 94 -46.95 -46.37 -59.12
N HIS A 95 -47.66 -45.75 -58.20
CA HIS A 95 -47.15 -45.17 -56.94
C HIS A 95 -45.96 -44.22 -57.12
N ARG A 96 -45.77 -43.65 -58.30
CA ARG A 96 -44.76 -42.66 -58.60
C ARG A 96 -45.33 -41.27 -58.50
N SER A 97 -44.57 -40.35 -57.90
CA SER A 97 -44.92 -38.93 -57.88
C SER A 97 -44.59 -38.31 -59.25
N TYR A 98 -45.50 -37.51 -59.79
CA TYR A 98 -45.28 -36.73 -61.00
C TYR A 98 -45.63 -35.27 -60.76
N LEU A 99 -44.92 -34.33 -61.40
CA LEU A 99 -45.21 -32.92 -61.35
C LEU A 99 -46.55 -32.61 -61.94
N TYR A 100 -47.48 -32.11 -61.12
CA TYR A 100 -48.83 -31.74 -61.58
C TYR A 100 -48.87 -30.29 -62.04
N ASP A 101 -48.39 -29.36 -61.24
CA ASP A 101 -48.32 -27.92 -61.51
C ASP A 101 -47.13 -27.27 -60.83
N SER A 102 -46.66 -26.17 -61.39
CA SER A 102 -45.54 -25.40 -60.79
C SER A 102 -45.68 -23.92 -61.11
N SER A 103 -45.22 -23.07 -60.26
CA SER A 103 -45.19 -21.61 -60.43
C SER A 103 -44.38 -21.24 -61.69
N TRP A 104 -44.90 -20.28 -62.49
CA TRP A 104 -44.31 -19.88 -63.78
C TRP A 104 -42.83 -19.39 -63.62
N ASN A 105 -42.47 -18.78 -62.52
CA ASN A 105 -41.12 -18.37 -62.25
C ASN A 105 -40.14 -19.56 -62.15
N LEU A 106 -40.59 -20.73 -61.74
CA LEU A 106 -39.82 -21.96 -61.71
C LEU A 106 -39.73 -22.60 -63.11
N LEU A 107 -40.86 -22.64 -63.85
CA LEU A 107 -40.88 -23.10 -65.23
C LEU A 107 -39.96 -22.27 -66.14
N GLY A 108 -39.84 -20.97 -65.90
CA GLY A 108 -38.95 -20.09 -66.65
C GLY A 108 -37.47 -20.42 -66.45
N PHE A 109 -37.09 -21.12 -65.36
CA PHE A 109 -35.74 -21.63 -65.09
C PHE A 109 -35.55 -23.08 -65.62
N GLY A 110 -36.58 -23.73 -66.17
CA GLY A 110 -36.49 -25.08 -66.68
C GLY A 110 -36.51 -26.20 -65.63
N TYR A 111 -36.88 -25.89 -64.38
CA TYR A 111 -36.93 -26.87 -63.28
C TYR A 111 -38.21 -27.75 -63.40
N THR A 112 -38.05 -28.95 -63.95
CA THR A 112 -39.08 -29.98 -64.01
C THR A 112 -38.88 -31.08 -62.95
N GLU A 113 -37.77 -31.06 -62.26
CA GLU A 113 -37.47 -32.00 -61.18
C GLU A 113 -37.94 -31.45 -59.83
N ALA A 114 -38.13 -32.33 -58.83
CA ALA A 114 -38.53 -31.95 -57.52
C ALA A 114 -37.37 -31.13 -56.81
N LEU A 115 -37.75 -30.02 -56.16
CA LEU A 115 -36.81 -29.18 -55.47
C LEU A 115 -36.17 -29.92 -54.30
N ASP A 116 -36.90 -30.78 -53.60
CA ASP A 116 -36.39 -31.76 -52.63
C ASP A 116 -36.96 -33.15 -52.93
N PRO A 117 -36.28 -33.93 -53.76
CA PRO A 117 -36.76 -35.28 -54.13
C PRO A 117 -36.87 -36.22 -52.93
N ALA A 118 -35.93 -36.09 -51.94
CA ALA A 118 -35.90 -36.97 -50.78
C ALA A 118 -37.07 -36.70 -49.80
N ALA A 119 -37.74 -35.57 -49.92
CA ALA A 119 -38.88 -35.22 -49.07
C ALA A 119 -40.22 -35.70 -49.63
N LEU A 120 -40.30 -36.12 -50.92
CA LEU A 120 -41.53 -36.66 -51.53
C LEU A 120 -41.97 -38.02 -50.97
N ASP A 121 -41.09 -38.74 -50.28
CA ASP A 121 -41.43 -39.99 -49.59
C ASP A 121 -41.86 -39.78 -48.11
N GLN A 122 -41.85 -38.54 -47.62
CA GLN A 122 -42.16 -38.26 -46.26
C GLN A 122 -43.65 -37.99 -46.01
N THR A 123 -44.18 -38.56 -44.94
CA THR A 123 -45.61 -38.35 -44.54
C THR A 123 -45.78 -37.15 -43.59
N ARG A 124 -44.75 -36.44 -43.31
CA ARG A 124 -44.72 -35.25 -42.40
C ARG A 124 -44.15 -34.07 -43.15
N GLU A 125 -44.47 -32.89 -42.65
CA GLU A 125 -43.84 -31.66 -43.12
C GLU A 125 -42.36 -31.66 -42.84
N VAL A 126 -41.52 -31.38 -43.84
CA VAL A 126 -40.06 -31.32 -43.73
C VAL A 126 -39.59 -30.03 -44.36
N ARG A 127 -38.60 -29.42 -43.69
CA ARG A 127 -37.94 -28.20 -44.18
C ARG A 127 -36.45 -28.46 -44.27
N ARG A 128 -35.86 -28.17 -45.44
CA ARG A 128 -34.45 -28.39 -45.72
C ARG A 128 -33.86 -27.25 -46.54
N ASP A 129 -32.59 -27.04 -46.35
CA ASP A 129 -31.82 -26.20 -47.24
C ASP A 129 -31.31 -27.09 -48.40
N VAL A 130 -31.57 -26.68 -49.60
CA VAL A 130 -31.19 -27.41 -50.82
C VAL A 130 -30.46 -26.44 -51.73
N VAL A 131 -29.41 -26.91 -52.39
CA VAL A 131 -28.72 -26.15 -53.42
C VAL A 131 -29.17 -26.70 -54.81
N VAL A 132 -29.79 -25.87 -55.63
CA VAL A 132 -30.23 -26.19 -56.95
C VAL A 132 -29.61 -25.17 -57.90
N ASP A 133 -28.81 -25.64 -58.87
CA ASP A 133 -28.11 -24.80 -59.86
C ASP A 133 -27.42 -23.54 -59.20
N ASP A 134 -26.63 -23.76 -58.19
CA ASP A 134 -25.93 -22.68 -57.44
C ASP A 134 -26.87 -21.74 -56.66
N ASN A 135 -28.17 -22.00 -56.64
CA ASN A 135 -29.09 -21.23 -55.79
C ASN A 135 -29.32 -21.95 -54.45
N HIS A 136 -29.01 -21.28 -53.35
CA HIS A 136 -29.33 -21.78 -52.04
C HIS A 136 -30.77 -21.48 -51.68
N LEU A 137 -31.57 -22.56 -51.63
CA LEU A 137 -33.01 -22.50 -51.42
C LEU A 137 -33.39 -23.13 -50.08
N ARG A 138 -34.32 -22.54 -49.40
CA ARG A 138 -35.06 -23.16 -48.31
C ARG A 138 -36.29 -23.79 -48.89
N VAL A 139 -36.41 -25.10 -48.72
CA VAL A 139 -37.56 -25.88 -49.28
C VAL A 139 -38.38 -26.41 -48.11
N ALA A 140 -39.66 -26.18 -48.15
CA ALA A 140 -40.66 -26.82 -47.29
C ALA A 140 -41.53 -27.78 -48.13
N THR A 141 -41.54 -29.03 -47.72
CA THR A 141 -42.36 -30.06 -48.33
C THR A 141 -43.47 -30.52 -47.39
N SER A 142 -44.70 -30.44 -47.80
CA SER A 142 -45.86 -30.85 -47.00
C SER A 142 -46.71 -31.89 -47.74
N PRO A 143 -47.14 -32.95 -47.07
CA PRO A 143 -48.06 -33.94 -47.70
C PRO A 143 -49.39 -33.30 -47.97
N LEU A 144 -49.91 -33.60 -49.17
CA LEU A 144 -51.27 -33.25 -49.61
C LEU A 144 -52.19 -34.42 -49.28
N VAL A 145 -53.01 -34.26 -48.25
CA VAL A 145 -53.95 -35.29 -47.81
C VAL A 145 -55.38 -34.83 -48.16
N VAL A 146 -56.13 -35.64 -48.91
CA VAL A 146 -57.51 -35.38 -49.22
C VAL A 146 -58.35 -36.58 -48.77
N ASN A 147 -59.41 -36.34 -48.00
CA ASN A 147 -60.30 -37.37 -47.44
C ASN A 147 -59.54 -38.47 -46.66
N GLY A 148 -58.41 -38.10 -45.99
CA GLY A 148 -57.55 -39.04 -45.19
C GLY A 148 -56.59 -39.88 -46.03
N GLN A 149 -56.54 -39.69 -47.35
CA GLN A 149 -55.58 -40.37 -48.25
C GLN A 149 -54.48 -39.41 -48.70
N LEU A 150 -53.26 -39.88 -48.75
CA LEU A 150 -52.12 -39.12 -49.28
C LEU A 150 -52.19 -39.08 -50.78
N VAL A 151 -52.53 -37.95 -51.35
CA VAL A 151 -52.71 -37.72 -52.78
C VAL A 151 -51.43 -37.24 -53.45
N GLY A 152 -50.57 -36.60 -52.70
CA GLY A 152 -49.33 -36.02 -53.23
C GLY A 152 -48.60 -35.18 -52.24
N HIS A 153 -47.78 -34.24 -52.72
CA HIS A 153 -46.98 -33.31 -51.90
C HIS A 153 -47.01 -31.90 -52.49
N ILE A 154 -46.96 -30.90 -51.60
CA ILE A 154 -46.73 -29.51 -51.96
C ILE A 154 -45.30 -29.15 -51.55
N GLN A 155 -44.51 -28.70 -52.52
CA GLN A 155 -43.20 -28.14 -52.28
C GLN A 155 -43.21 -26.63 -52.46
N THR A 156 -42.81 -25.88 -51.45
CA THR A 156 -42.59 -24.45 -51.58
C THR A 156 -41.11 -24.16 -51.26
N ALA A 157 -40.53 -23.27 -52.05
CA ALA A 157 -39.12 -22.86 -51.79
C ALA A 157 -38.96 -21.36 -51.92
N ALA A 158 -38.02 -20.87 -51.16
CA ALA A 158 -37.57 -19.47 -51.20
C ALA A 158 -36.04 -19.35 -51.23
N SER A 159 -35.54 -18.38 -51.98
CA SER A 159 -34.11 -18.14 -52.09
C SER A 159 -33.55 -17.57 -50.79
N LEU A 160 -32.52 -18.22 -50.24
CA LEU A 160 -31.75 -17.74 -49.09
C LEU A 160 -30.69 -16.70 -49.49
N ARG A 161 -30.54 -16.38 -50.77
CA ARG A 161 -29.49 -15.46 -51.27
C ARG A 161 -29.54 -14.08 -50.61
N THR A 162 -30.73 -13.57 -50.30
CA THR A 162 -30.90 -12.30 -49.58
C THR A 162 -30.50 -12.42 -48.13
N VAL A 163 -30.80 -13.57 -47.50
CA VAL A 163 -30.40 -13.88 -46.11
C VAL A 163 -28.87 -14.00 -46.01
N ASP A 164 -28.27 -14.79 -46.90
CA ASP A 164 -26.83 -15.00 -46.95
C ASP A 164 -26.08 -13.68 -47.22
N ALA A 165 -26.58 -12.86 -48.16
CA ALA A 165 -26.02 -11.54 -48.43
C ALA A 165 -26.13 -10.56 -47.22
N ALA A 166 -27.24 -10.64 -46.48
CA ALA A 166 -27.43 -9.81 -45.28
C ALA A 166 -26.44 -10.21 -44.17
N ILE A 167 -26.26 -11.53 -43.94
CA ILE A 167 -25.31 -12.06 -42.96
C ILE A 167 -23.88 -11.70 -43.35
N ASP A 168 -23.48 -11.89 -44.61
CA ASP A 168 -22.16 -11.57 -45.13
C ASP A 168 -21.84 -10.07 -44.95
N ARG A 169 -22.82 -9.20 -45.27
CA ARG A 169 -22.70 -7.76 -45.06
C ARG A 169 -22.55 -7.40 -43.60
N LEU A 170 -23.35 -8.01 -42.72
CA LEU A 170 -23.24 -7.82 -41.28
C LEU A 170 -21.85 -8.21 -40.76
N LEU A 171 -21.35 -9.40 -41.16
CA LEU A 171 -20.03 -9.88 -40.76
C LEU A 171 -18.92 -8.93 -41.21
N LYS A 172 -18.97 -8.40 -42.44
CA LYS A 172 -18.01 -7.41 -42.95
C LYS A 172 -18.05 -6.11 -42.13
N ILE A 173 -19.25 -5.60 -41.83
CA ILE A 173 -19.39 -4.39 -40.98
C ILE A 173 -18.84 -4.65 -39.60
N MET A 174 -19.15 -5.78 -38.98
CA MET A 174 -18.65 -6.15 -37.63
C MET A 174 -17.15 -6.33 -37.60
N LEU A 175 -16.54 -6.90 -38.64
CA LEU A 175 -15.11 -7.11 -38.75
C LEU A 175 -14.37 -5.77 -38.91
N ILE A 176 -14.81 -4.89 -39.79
CA ILE A 176 -14.20 -3.58 -40.01
C ILE A 176 -14.40 -2.70 -38.78
N GLY A 177 -15.65 -2.61 -38.26
CA GLY A 177 -15.97 -1.83 -37.07
C GLY A 177 -15.21 -2.32 -35.84
N GLY A 178 -15.14 -3.62 -35.64
CA GLY A 178 -14.38 -4.24 -34.56
C GLY A 178 -12.90 -3.94 -34.65
N ALA A 179 -12.30 -3.98 -35.84
CA ALA A 179 -10.89 -3.64 -36.05
C ALA A 179 -10.60 -2.17 -35.72
N VAL A 180 -11.50 -1.26 -36.15
CA VAL A 180 -11.37 0.18 -35.83
C VAL A 180 -11.47 0.44 -34.31
N ILE A 181 -12.45 -0.19 -33.67
CA ILE A 181 -12.62 -0.06 -32.21
C ILE A 181 -11.40 -0.61 -31.46
N LEU A 182 -10.85 -1.75 -31.86
CA LEU A 182 -9.63 -2.32 -31.26
C LEU A 182 -8.43 -1.40 -31.43
N LEU A 183 -8.23 -0.86 -32.64
CA LEU A 183 -7.13 0.08 -32.88
C LEU A 183 -7.26 1.35 -32.03
N ALA A 184 -8.46 1.92 -31.99
CA ALA A 184 -8.74 3.11 -31.16
C ALA A 184 -8.52 2.81 -29.68
N SER A 185 -8.95 1.63 -29.20
CA SER A 185 -8.74 1.20 -27.81
C SER A 185 -7.26 1.02 -27.47
N LEU A 186 -6.45 0.49 -28.38
CA LEU A 186 -5.00 0.37 -28.18
C LEU A 186 -4.32 1.73 -28.07
N LEU A 187 -4.65 2.67 -28.95
CA LEU A 187 -4.09 4.02 -28.94
C LEU A 187 -4.51 4.80 -27.69
N LEU A 188 -5.79 4.78 -27.38
CA LEU A 188 -6.32 5.48 -26.20
C LEU A 188 -5.81 4.85 -24.90
N GLY A 189 -5.77 3.52 -24.83
CA GLY A 189 -5.25 2.79 -23.68
C GLY A 189 -3.77 3.09 -23.42
N ASP A 190 -2.93 3.13 -24.46
CA ASP A 190 -1.52 3.51 -24.32
C ASP A 190 -1.39 4.97 -23.87
N PHE A 191 -2.18 5.89 -24.42
CA PHE A 191 -2.16 7.31 -24.04
C PHE A 191 -2.57 7.51 -22.58
N LEU A 192 -3.69 6.91 -22.14
CA LEU A 192 -4.19 7.02 -20.75
C LEU A 192 -3.23 6.37 -19.76
N THR A 193 -2.68 5.21 -20.10
CA THR A 193 -1.72 4.50 -19.23
C THR A 193 -0.42 5.28 -19.08
N ARG A 194 0.07 5.92 -20.15
CA ARG A 194 1.24 6.84 -20.05
C ARG A 194 0.97 7.96 -19.07
N ARG A 195 -0.17 8.63 -19.21
CA ARG A 195 -0.51 9.78 -18.38
C ARG A 195 -0.72 9.40 -16.91
N ALA A 196 -1.33 8.25 -16.64
CA ALA A 196 -1.56 7.77 -15.27
C ALA A 196 -0.28 7.27 -14.56
N LEU A 197 0.67 6.70 -15.30
CA LEU A 197 1.90 6.15 -14.70
C LEU A 197 3.09 7.12 -14.72
N GLN A 198 3.01 8.24 -15.42
CA GLN A 198 4.08 9.26 -15.48
C GLN A 198 4.53 9.76 -14.10
N PRO A 199 3.63 10.02 -13.12
CA PRO A 199 4.05 10.45 -11.78
C PRO A 199 4.87 9.39 -11.04
N ILE A 200 4.58 8.10 -11.23
CA ILE A 200 5.35 6.99 -10.63
C ILE A 200 6.78 6.97 -11.15
N ASP A 201 6.97 7.18 -12.46
CA ASP A 201 8.31 7.26 -13.05
C ASP A 201 9.08 8.47 -12.48
N THR A 202 8.42 9.60 -12.24
CA THR A 202 9.02 10.79 -11.63
C THR A 202 9.48 10.51 -10.20
N ILE A 203 8.63 9.85 -9.40
CA ILE A 203 8.95 9.44 -8.03
C ILE A 203 10.15 8.49 -8.02
N ALA A 204 10.14 7.48 -8.89
CA ALA A 204 11.23 6.51 -9.00
C ALA A 204 12.56 7.16 -9.42
N GLN A 205 12.53 8.09 -10.36
CA GLN A 205 13.73 8.83 -10.78
C GLN A 205 14.25 9.76 -9.68
N ALA A 206 13.36 10.46 -8.97
CA ALA A 206 13.74 11.30 -7.84
C ALA A 206 14.37 10.48 -6.71
N ALA A 207 13.79 9.32 -6.38
CA ALA A 207 14.37 8.39 -5.40
C ALA A 207 15.76 7.89 -5.82
N ALA A 208 15.95 7.54 -7.09
CA ALA A 208 17.25 7.13 -7.63
C ALA A 208 18.28 8.27 -7.58
N GLN A 209 17.89 9.51 -7.88
CA GLN A 209 18.77 10.67 -7.81
C GLN A 209 19.19 11.02 -6.39
N ILE A 210 18.27 10.91 -5.41
CA ILE A 210 18.56 11.10 -3.98
C ILE A 210 19.64 10.10 -3.52
N THR A 211 19.52 8.84 -3.94
CA THR A 211 20.48 7.78 -3.59
C THR A 211 21.86 8.02 -4.25
N ALA A 212 21.89 8.55 -5.47
CA ALA A 212 23.14 8.75 -6.21
C ALA A 212 23.89 10.04 -5.77
N ALA A 213 23.19 11.05 -5.28
CA ALA A 213 23.74 12.35 -4.93
C ALA A 213 24.06 12.52 -3.43
N ASP A 214 23.75 11.55 -2.57
CA ASP A 214 23.81 11.66 -1.10
C ASP A 214 23.06 12.90 -0.53
N ASP A 215 22.09 13.42 -1.29
CA ASP A 215 21.35 14.63 -0.95
C ASP A 215 19.93 14.27 -0.49
N LEU A 216 19.79 14.06 0.82
CA LEU A 216 18.51 13.74 1.47
C LEU A 216 17.58 14.95 1.61
N SER A 217 18.01 16.17 1.22
CA SER A 217 17.20 17.40 1.36
C SER A 217 16.15 17.53 0.26
N ARG A 218 16.34 16.83 -0.86
CA ARG A 218 15.40 16.88 -1.99
C ARG A 218 14.03 16.33 -1.62
N ARG A 219 13.01 17.00 -2.14
CA ARG A 219 11.61 16.59 -1.98
C ARG A 219 10.95 16.42 -3.34
N ILE A 220 10.01 15.51 -3.41
CA ILE A 220 9.20 15.31 -4.61
C ILE A 220 8.01 16.26 -4.54
N THR A 221 7.84 17.06 -5.57
CA THR A 221 6.64 17.89 -5.76
C THR A 221 5.63 17.13 -6.61
N TYR A 222 4.38 17.10 -6.16
CA TYR A 222 3.26 16.50 -6.87
C TYR A 222 2.13 17.51 -6.98
N ASP A 223 1.87 17.97 -8.20
CA ASP A 223 0.83 18.96 -8.50
C ASP A 223 -0.48 18.32 -9.00
N GLY A 224 -0.65 17.01 -8.78
CA GLY A 224 -1.83 16.25 -9.17
C GLY A 224 -2.98 16.36 -8.17
N PRO A 225 -4.11 15.66 -8.45
CA PRO A 225 -5.24 15.59 -7.53
C PRO A 225 -4.84 14.90 -6.22
N PRO A 226 -5.60 15.14 -5.12
CA PRO A 226 -5.36 14.48 -3.83
C PRO A 226 -5.83 13.03 -3.86
N ASP A 227 -5.08 12.18 -4.54
CA ASP A 227 -5.28 10.75 -4.74
C ASP A 227 -4.20 9.91 -4.02
N GLU A 228 -4.15 8.62 -4.30
CA GLU A 228 -3.18 7.67 -3.75
C GLU A 228 -1.74 8.06 -4.08
N LEU A 229 -1.50 8.76 -5.20
CA LEU A 229 -0.18 9.25 -5.57
C LEU A 229 0.26 10.45 -4.73
N ALA A 230 -0.67 11.34 -4.38
CA ALA A 230 -0.42 12.42 -3.43
C ALA A 230 -0.05 11.87 -2.05
N GLN A 231 -0.78 10.84 -1.58
CA GLN A 231 -0.50 10.17 -0.31
C GLN A 231 0.87 9.49 -0.33
N LEU A 232 1.21 8.78 -1.42
CA LEU A 232 2.51 8.14 -1.59
C LEU A 232 3.65 9.17 -1.55
N THR A 233 3.49 10.29 -2.26
CA THR A 233 4.48 11.38 -2.30
C THR A 233 4.68 12.00 -0.91
N ASN A 234 3.61 12.25 -0.17
CA ASN A 234 3.69 12.79 1.18
C ASN A 234 4.41 11.82 2.13
N THR A 235 4.04 10.54 2.12
CA THR A 235 4.70 9.50 2.94
C THR A 235 6.18 9.36 2.60
N PHE A 236 6.54 9.43 1.32
CA PHE A 236 7.93 9.41 0.88
C PHE A 236 8.70 10.62 1.41
N ASN A 237 8.15 11.83 1.23
CA ASN A 237 8.76 13.08 1.70
C ASN A 237 8.94 13.12 3.22
N GLU A 238 7.96 12.60 3.97
CA GLU A 238 8.03 12.47 5.43
C GLU A 238 9.15 11.50 5.85
N THR A 239 9.25 10.35 5.16
CA THR A 239 10.31 9.36 5.39
C THR A 239 11.69 9.95 5.08
N MET A 240 11.83 10.70 3.98
CA MET A 240 13.07 11.39 3.64
C MET A 240 13.43 12.46 4.68
N GLY A 241 12.46 13.21 5.15
CA GLY A 241 12.67 14.19 6.24
C GLY A 241 13.13 13.55 7.55
N ARG A 242 12.64 12.35 7.85
CA ARG A 242 13.10 11.59 9.02
C ARG A 242 14.54 11.07 8.82
N LEU A 243 14.85 10.54 7.64
CA LEU A 243 16.20 10.08 7.29
C LEU A 243 17.23 11.23 7.34
N GLU A 244 16.90 12.37 6.76
CA GLU A 244 17.76 13.57 6.78
C GLU A 244 18.07 14.01 8.21
N ARG A 245 17.08 14.07 9.08
CA ARG A 245 17.27 14.41 10.50
C ARG A 245 18.22 13.42 11.18
N LEU A 246 18.01 12.11 10.97
CA LEU A 246 18.86 11.06 11.54
C LEU A 246 20.30 11.16 11.03
N PHE A 247 20.48 11.35 9.72
CA PHE A 247 21.80 11.45 9.11
C PHE A 247 22.56 12.70 9.58
N ASN A 248 21.88 13.84 9.66
CA ASN A 248 22.46 15.08 10.17
C ASN A 248 22.81 14.99 11.66
N ALA A 249 22.00 14.30 12.46
CA ALA A 249 22.31 14.01 13.86
C ALA A 249 23.55 13.10 13.97
N GLN A 250 23.65 12.07 13.14
CA GLN A 250 24.81 11.17 13.11
C GLN A 250 26.08 11.91 12.67
N ARG A 251 26.02 12.76 11.64
CA ARG A 251 27.19 13.56 11.21
C ARG A 251 27.67 14.50 12.31
N ARG A 252 26.75 15.20 12.98
CA ARG A 252 27.09 16.06 14.12
C ARG A 252 27.74 15.25 15.24
N PHE A 253 27.16 14.10 15.61
CA PHE A 253 27.72 13.21 16.62
C PHE A 253 29.17 12.80 16.31
N VAL A 254 29.46 12.35 15.07
CA VAL A 254 30.83 11.97 14.68
C VAL A 254 31.78 13.16 14.72
N ALA A 255 31.34 14.34 14.31
CA ALA A 255 32.14 15.55 14.38
C ALA A 255 32.44 15.94 15.83
N ASP A 256 31.44 15.92 16.71
CA ASP A 256 31.59 16.28 18.14
C ASP A 256 32.52 15.29 18.87
N VAL A 257 32.34 13.97 18.64
CA VAL A 257 33.26 12.94 19.15
C VAL A 257 34.70 13.20 18.71
N SER A 258 34.89 13.51 17.41
CA SER A 258 36.23 13.76 16.88
C SER A 258 36.87 14.99 17.51
N HIS A 259 36.08 16.04 17.74
CA HIS A 259 36.56 17.25 18.45
C HIS A 259 36.89 17.00 19.91
N GLU A 260 36.00 16.31 20.65
CA GLU A 260 36.20 16.02 22.08
C GLU A 260 37.32 15.00 22.33
N MET A 261 37.66 14.15 21.34
CA MET A 261 38.83 13.27 21.43
C MET A 261 40.16 13.96 21.03
N ARG A 262 40.14 14.92 20.12
CA ARG A 262 41.36 15.58 19.65
C ARG A 262 42.01 16.42 20.72
N THR A 263 41.21 17.14 21.50
CA THR A 263 41.73 18.04 22.57
C THR A 263 42.57 17.29 23.61
N PRO A 264 42.07 16.22 24.29
CA PRO A 264 42.84 15.46 25.26
C PRO A 264 44.09 14.83 24.66
N LEU A 265 43.97 14.31 23.44
CA LEU A 265 45.12 13.71 22.74
C LEU A 265 46.22 14.74 22.47
N THR A 266 45.87 15.97 22.13
CA THR A 266 46.84 17.06 21.93
C THR A 266 47.52 17.43 23.24
N THR A 267 46.77 17.46 24.37
CA THR A 267 47.33 17.72 25.71
C THR A 267 48.29 16.63 26.10
N ILE A 268 47.93 15.35 25.94
CA ILE A 268 48.79 14.20 26.22
C ILE A 268 50.08 14.29 25.40
N GLN A 269 49.96 14.53 24.09
CA GLN A 269 51.12 14.67 23.21
C GLN A 269 52.04 15.82 23.62
N GLY A 270 51.48 16.98 23.97
CA GLY A 270 52.23 18.15 24.40
C GLY A 270 53.01 17.88 25.67
N ASN A 271 52.39 17.23 26.68
CA ASN A 271 53.07 16.89 27.94
C ASN A 271 54.11 15.77 27.73
N LEU A 272 53.89 14.80 26.87
CA LEU A 272 54.90 13.82 26.49
C LEU A 272 56.11 14.49 25.80
N ASP A 273 55.89 15.46 24.92
CA ASP A 273 56.98 16.21 24.30
C ASP A 273 57.72 17.09 25.30
N LEU A 274 57.02 17.62 26.29
CA LEU A 274 57.64 18.35 27.40
C LEU A 274 58.59 17.43 28.20
N ILE A 275 58.08 16.27 28.65
CA ILE A 275 58.90 15.27 29.38
C ILE A 275 60.08 14.82 28.54
N ARG A 276 59.97 14.67 27.24
CA ARG A 276 61.10 14.33 26.35
C ARG A 276 62.18 15.40 26.28
N ARG A 277 61.81 16.68 26.41
CA ARG A 277 62.73 17.82 26.26
C ARG A 277 63.45 18.19 27.58
N ILE A 278 62.69 18.18 28.68
CA ILE A 278 63.21 18.67 29.97
C ILE A 278 63.47 17.56 30.99
N GLY A 279 63.09 16.32 30.71
CA GLY A 279 63.16 15.19 31.59
C GLY A 279 61.84 14.94 32.36
N TYR A 280 61.94 14.17 33.46
CA TYR A 280 60.77 13.82 34.28
C TYR A 280 60.13 15.09 34.88
N ASP A 281 58.83 15.22 34.69
CA ASP A 281 58.00 16.28 35.18
C ASP A 281 56.70 15.68 35.77
N GLU A 282 56.50 15.82 37.07
CA GLU A 282 55.37 15.23 37.80
C GLU A 282 54.05 15.88 37.37
N GLU A 283 54.00 17.20 37.14
CA GLU A 283 52.81 17.91 36.71
C GLU A 283 52.40 17.47 35.31
N ALA A 284 53.36 17.23 34.40
CA ALA A 284 53.11 16.75 33.06
C ALA A 284 52.58 15.29 33.09
N LEU A 285 53.08 14.45 34.00
CA LEU A 285 52.60 13.07 34.16
C LEU A 285 51.18 13.04 34.73
N GLU A 286 50.89 13.80 35.76
CA GLU A 286 49.54 13.95 36.35
C GLU A 286 48.53 14.46 35.29
N ALA A 287 48.92 15.43 34.49
CA ALA A 287 48.09 15.91 33.38
C ALA A 287 47.79 14.83 32.34
N ILE A 288 48.78 13.97 32.01
CA ILE A 288 48.57 12.82 31.09
C ILE A 288 47.61 11.82 31.74
N GLU A 289 47.79 11.43 32.98
CA GLU A 289 46.94 10.48 33.69
C GLU A 289 45.49 10.99 33.80
N SER A 290 45.32 12.26 34.16
CA SER A 290 44.00 12.91 34.24
C SER A 290 43.27 12.88 32.91
N GLU A 291 43.98 13.21 31.80
CA GLU A 291 43.40 13.27 30.49
C GLU A 291 43.12 11.87 29.89
N ALA A 292 43.97 10.89 30.18
CA ALA A 292 43.72 9.48 29.84
C ALA A 292 42.49 8.93 30.58
N GLY A 293 42.34 9.24 31.86
CA GLY A 293 41.15 8.90 32.65
C GLY A 293 39.87 9.56 32.10
N ARG A 294 39.98 10.83 31.68
CA ARG A 294 38.87 11.55 31.03
C ARG A 294 38.47 10.89 29.71
N MET A 295 39.44 10.50 28.87
CA MET A 295 39.16 9.79 27.60
C MET A 295 38.49 8.44 27.84
N SER A 296 38.94 7.71 28.86
CA SER A 296 38.32 6.40 29.20
C SER A 296 36.84 6.56 29.60
N ARG A 297 36.53 7.57 30.42
CA ARG A 297 35.13 7.90 30.77
C ARG A 297 34.31 8.31 29.53
N LEU A 298 34.87 9.16 28.68
CA LEU A 298 34.20 9.59 27.42
C LEU A 298 33.85 8.39 26.53
N VAL A 299 34.80 7.44 26.35
CA VAL A 299 34.55 6.22 25.56
C VAL A 299 33.48 5.36 26.22
N GLY A 300 33.50 5.22 27.55
CA GLY A 300 32.46 4.49 28.28
C GLY A 300 31.05 5.09 28.08
N ASP A 301 30.95 6.43 28.17
CA ASP A 301 29.72 7.19 27.98
C ASP A 301 29.20 7.05 26.55
N LEU A 302 30.08 7.11 25.54
CA LEU A 302 29.74 6.91 24.14
C LEU A 302 29.24 5.50 23.85
N LEU A 303 29.90 4.48 24.41
CA LEU A 303 29.47 3.08 24.26
C LEU A 303 28.10 2.83 24.92
N LEU A 304 27.87 3.46 26.08
CA LEU A 304 26.57 3.40 26.75
C LEU A 304 25.46 3.98 25.87
N LEU A 305 25.67 5.21 25.37
CA LEU A 305 24.69 5.87 24.49
C LEU A 305 24.48 5.12 23.18
N ALA A 306 25.54 4.57 22.57
CA ALA A 306 25.43 3.78 21.35
C ALA A 306 24.62 2.48 21.54
N LYS A 307 24.81 1.79 22.68
CA LYS A 307 24.00 0.61 23.04
C LYS A 307 22.55 0.99 23.33
N ALA A 308 22.34 2.13 23.97
CA ALA A 308 21.03 2.71 24.27
C ALA A 308 20.23 3.01 23.01
N ASP A 309 20.82 3.72 22.06
CA ASP A 309 20.21 4.07 20.76
C ASP A 309 19.86 2.82 19.92
N ALA A 310 20.69 1.79 20.00
CA ALA A 310 20.44 0.53 19.33
C ALA A 310 19.34 -0.32 19.99
N GLY A 311 18.77 0.11 21.12
CA GLY A 311 17.83 -0.68 21.92
C GLY A 311 18.43 -1.97 22.48
N ARG A 312 19.78 -2.05 22.55
CA ARG A 312 20.53 -3.25 22.97
C ARG A 312 20.99 -3.20 24.42
N LEU A 313 20.68 -2.12 25.14
CA LEU A 313 21.01 -2.03 26.55
C LEU A 313 19.90 -2.67 27.37
N SER A 314 20.13 -3.85 27.90
CA SER A 314 19.27 -4.48 28.89
C SER A 314 19.62 -3.92 30.28
N LEU A 315 18.62 -3.32 30.94
CA LEU A 315 18.76 -2.95 32.35
C LEU A 315 18.59 -4.19 33.22
N GLU A 316 19.49 -4.38 34.16
CA GLU A 316 19.34 -5.41 35.19
C GLU A 316 18.39 -4.89 36.28
N LYS A 317 17.08 -4.93 35.98
CA LYS A 317 16.08 -4.38 36.90
C LYS A 317 15.91 -5.25 38.14
N THR A 318 16.24 -4.67 39.27
CA THR A 318 16.00 -5.22 40.60
C THR A 318 15.18 -4.24 41.43
N THR A 319 14.72 -4.64 42.59
CA THR A 319 14.13 -3.71 43.54
C THR A 319 15.26 -2.89 44.16
N VAL A 320 15.25 -1.59 43.96
CA VAL A 320 16.26 -0.65 44.43
C VAL A 320 15.66 0.23 45.53
N ASP A 321 16.32 0.24 46.68
CA ASP A 321 16.02 1.11 47.79
C ASP A 321 16.68 2.49 47.54
N LEU A 322 15.85 3.48 47.15
CA LEU A 322 16.31 4.78 46.71
C LEU A 322 16.88 5.64 47.87
N ASP A 323 16.37 5.50 49.08
CA ASP A 323 16.91 6.24 50.23
C ASP A 323 18.35 5.80 50.54
N THR A 324 18.65 4.51 50.51
CA THR A 324 20.03 3.99 50.60
C THR A 324 20.90 4.50 49.44
N LEU A 325 20.41 4.48 48.21
CA LEU A 325 21.15 4.93 47.04
C LEU A 325 21.47 6.45 47.13
N VAL A 326 20.50 7.27 47.51
CA VAL A 326 20.69 8.72 47.71
C VAL A 326 21.72 9.00 48.81
N LEU A 327 21.69 8.25 49.92
CA LEU A 327 22.69 8.36 51.00
C LEU A 327 24.10 7.99 50.54
N GLU A 328 24.24 6.93 49.70
CA GLU A 328 25.52 6.57 49.12
C GLU A 328 26.10 7.70 48.25
N VAL A 329 25.25 8.26 47.37
CA VAL A 329 25.61 9.36 46.48
C VAL A 329 25.97 10.63 47.29
N TYR A 330 25.19 10.94 48.32
CA TYR A 330 25.49 12.05 49.23
C TYR A 330 26.84 11.89 49.88
N ASN A 331 27.16 10.72 50.46
CA ASN A 331 28.44 10.45 51.11
C ASN A 331 29.62 10.57 50.12
N GLN A 332 29.44 10.03 48.90
CA GLN A 332 30.47 10.12 47.86
C GLN A 332 30.69 11.57 47.40
N ALA A 333 29.62 12.33 47.23
CA ALA A 333 29.69 13.74 46.85
C ALA A 333 30.31 14.62 47.93
N HIS A 334 30.05 14.32 49.19
CA HIS A 334 30.63 15.06 50.32
C HIS A 334 32.15 14.92 50.36
N LEU A 335 32.71 13.79 49.96
CA LEU A 335 34.15 13.59 49.83
C LEU A 335 34.80 14.39 48.69
N LEU A 336 34.01 14.74 47.67
CA LEU A 336 34.46 15.44 46.47
C LEU A 336 34.17 16.94 46.53
N SER A 337 33.46 17.42 47.56
CA SER A 337 33.07 18.83 47.69
C SER A 337 34.24 19.68 48.17
N GLU A 338 34.81 20.48 47.28
CA GLU A 338 35.82 21.49 47.61
C GLU A 338 35.13 22.87 47.75
N GLY A 339 34.81 23.27 48.98
CA GLY A 339 34.27 24.59 49.29
C GLY A 339 32.79 24.81 48.91
N VAL A 340 32.05 23.75 48.59
CA VAL A 340 30.60 23.78 48.38
C VAL A 340 29.90 22.93 49.43
N ASP A 341 28.90 23.47 50.10
CA ASP A 341 28.17 22.75 51.14
C ASP A 341 27.13 21.79 50.50
N ILE A 342 27.14 20.53 50.93
CA ILE A 342 26.15 19.56 50.49
C ILE A 342 25.16 19.31 51.62
N HIS A 343 23.86 19.40 51.29
CA HIS A 343 22.79 19.20 52.26
C HIS A 343 21.86 18.07 51.81
N LEU A 344 21.37 17.31 52.79
CA LEU A 344 20.23 16.42 52.63
C LEU A 344 18.96 17.14 53.08
N GLY A 345 18.02 17.25 52.19
CA GLY A 345 16.68 17.78 52.50
C GLY A 345 15.73 16.67 52.98
N THR A 346 14.48 16.70 52.56
CA THR A 346 13.52 15.65 52.85
C THR A 346 13.95 14.36 52.17
N LEU A 347 13.86 13.24 52.88
CA LEU A 347 14.19 11.91 52.35
C LEU A 347 13.09 10.93 52.76
N ASP A 348 12.11 10.74 51.87
CA ASP A 348 11.08 9.75 52.03
C ASP A 348 11.57 8.37 51.57
N ARG A 349 11.13 7.30 52.22
CA ARG A 349 11.48 5.93 51.78
C ARG A 349 10.74 5.56 50.52
N ALA A 350 11.47 5.07 49.51
CA ALA A 350 10.91 4.63 48.29
C ALA A 350 11.72 3.50 47.63
N GLU A 351 11.00 2.52 47.10
CA GLU A 351 11.55 1.44 46.27
C GLU A 351 11.07 1.57 44.83
N VAL A 352 11.99 1.36 43.90
CA VAL A 352 11.70 1.34 42.47
C VAL A 352 12.24 0.09 41.80
N GLN A 353 11.66 -0.31 40.69
CA GLN A 353 12.21 -1.37 39.82
C GLN A 353 13.25 -0.73 38.88
N GLY A 354 14.52 -0.99 39.11
CA GLY A 354 15.56 -0.36 38.34
C GLY A 354 16.91 -1.06 38.42
N ASP A 355 17.86 -0.55 37.67
CA ASP A 355 19.27 -0.95 37.69
C ASP A 355 19.99 -0.02 38.65
N PRO A 356 20.51 -0.54 39.80
CA PRO A 356 21.10 0.29 40.86
C PRO A 356 22.32 1.06 40.38
N ASP A 357 23.18 0.47 39.53
CA ASP A 357 24.38 1.14 39.04
C ASP A 357 24.02 2.30 38.09
N ARG A 358 23.00 2.13 37.29
CA ARG A 358 22.52 3.19 36.39
C ARG A 358 21.83 4.31 37.13
N LEU A 359 20.96 3.99 38.09
CA LEU A 359 20.35 5.01 38.95
C LEU A 359 21.39 5.77 39.75
N LYS A 360 22.42 5.10 40.27
CA LYS A 360 23.58 5.75 40.94
C LYS A 360 24.31 6.67 39.96
N GLN A 361 24.58 6.23 38.74
CA GLN A 361 25.22 7.03 37.68
C GLN A 361 24.41 8.29 37.35
N LEU A 362 23.07 8.18 37.27
CA LEU A 362 22.15 9.29 37.02
C LEU A 362 22.32 10.34 38.15
N LEU A 363 22.20 9.92 39.40
CA LEU A 363 22.31 10.82 40.54
C LEU A 363 23.70 11.49 40.64
N LEU A 364 24.77 10.73 40.44
CA LEU A 364 26.13 11.25 40.43
C LEU A 364 26.34 12.28 39.32
N ASN A 365 25.75 12.08 38.12
CA ASN A 365 25.83 13.05 37.05
C ASN A 365 25.17 14.40 37.43
N LEU A 366 24.01 14.36 38.09
CA LEU A 366 23.34 15.58 38.54
C LEU A 366 24.06 16.27 39.68
N VAL A 367 24.46 15.52 40.69
CA VAL A 367 25.17 16.07 41.86
C VAL A 367 26.53 16.62 41.46
N SER A 368 27.29 15.90 40.62
CA SER A 368 28.57 16.39 40.12
C SER A 368 28.43 17.68 39.29
N ASN A 369 27.35 17.82 38.52
CA ASN A 369 27.05 19.08 37.84
C ASN A 369 26.71 20.20 38.82
N GLY A 370 25.90 19.93 39.85
CA GLY A 370 25.61 20.89 40.92
C GLY A 370 26.87 21.42 41.59
N LEU A 371 27.76 20.50 42.03
CA LEU A 371 29.04 20.87 42.65
C LEU A 371 29.94 21.70 41.73
N LYS A 372 30.00 21.30 40.46
CA LYS A 372 30.89 21.93 39.48
C LYS A 372 30.49 23.36 39.13
N TYR A 373 29.16 23.64 39.05
CA TYR A 373 28.64 24.94 38.63
C TYR A 373 28.24 25.86 39.81
N THR A 374 28.42 25.36 41.04
CA THR A 374 28.22 26.17 42.25
C THR A 374 29.55 26.79 42.69
N PRO A 375 29.64 28.12 42.87
CA PRO A 375 30.84 28.77 43.41
C PRO A 375 31.12 28.34 44.86
N ALA A 376 32.36 28.49 45.28
CA ALA A 376 32.74 28.26 46.68
C ALA A 376 31.87 29.10 47.62
N GLY A 377 31.38 28.50 48.69
CA GLY A 377 30.42 29.07 49.64
C GLY A 377 28.96 28.93 49.25
N GLY A 378 28.68 28.35 48.08
CA GLY A 378 27.32 27.92 47.70
C GLY A 378 26.97 26.53 48.22
N SER A 379 25.75 26.06 47.89
CA SER A 379 25.24 24.78 48.38
C SER A 379 24.56 23.93 47.28
N VAL A 380 24.62 22.62 47.46
CA VAL A 380 23.86 21.63 46.68
C VAL A 380 22.99 20.84 47.65
N THR A 381 21.69 20.77 47.39
CA THR A 381 20.71 20.06 48.24
C THR A 381 20.11 18.90 47.46
N ILE A 382 20.14 17.71 48.04
CA ILE A 382 19.46 16.52 47.49
C ILE A 382 18.23 16.28 48.35
N SER A 383 17.05 16.23 47.76
CA SER A 383 15.78 15.89 48.40
C SER A 383 15.04 14.81 47.64
N MET A 384 14.31 14.00 48.37
CA MET A 384 13.47 12.96 47.79
C MET A 384 12.10 12.98 48.45
N THR A 385 11.06 13.09 47.67
CA THR A 385 9.65 13.06 48.10
C THR A 385 8.91 11.97 47.34
N ARG A 386 8.02 11.30 48.04
CA ARG A 386 7.22 10.24 47.48
C ARG A 386 5.75 10.62 47.49
N ASP A 387 5.08 10.34 46.35
CA ASP A 387 3.63 10.32 46.21
C ASP A 387 3.15 8.87 46.00
N ASP A 388 1.84 8.65 45.90
CA ASP A 388 1.25 7.30 45.80
C ASP A 388 1.79 6.48 44.60
N CYS A 389 2.12 7.14 43.49
CA CYS A 389 2.51 6.47 42.24
C CYS A 389 3.96 6.79 41.81
N THR A 390 4.54 7.83 42.32
CA THR A 390 5.85 8.34 41.86
C THR A 390 6.74 8.75 43.04
N VAL A 391 8.06 8.68 42.83
CA VAL A 391 9.03 9.28 43.68
C VAL A 391 9.76 10.37 42.88
N GLU A 392 9.92 11.54 43.50
CA GLU A 392 10.64 12.66 42.93
C GLU A 392 11.94 12.88 43.72
N ILE A 393 13.07 12.87 42.97
CA ILE A 393 14.38 13.22 43.54
C ILE A 393 14.80 14.53 42.91
N ALA A 394 14.96 15.55 43.74
CA ALA A 394 15.41 16.88 43.33
C ALA A 394 16.84 17.14 43.78
N VAL A 395 17.68 17.55 42.83
CA VAL A 395 19.04 18.03 43.08
C VAL A 395 19.04 19.53 42.79
N SER A 396 19.11 20.34 43.82
CA SER A 396 19.08 21.82 43.76
C SER A 396 20.45 22.40 44.07
N ASP A 397 20.93 23.29 43.23
CA ASP A 397 22.17 24.04 43.40
C ASP A 397 21.91 25.55 43.52
N THR A 398 22.80 26.27 44.21
CA THR A 398 22.82 27.73 44.29
C THR A 398 23.87 28.33 43.33
N GLY A 399 24.09 27.66 42.23
CA GLY A 399 25.10 28.00 41.23
C GLY A 399 24.73 29.15 40.30
N VAL A 400 25.45 29.22 39.19
CA VAL A 400 25.31 30.31 38.21
C VAL A 400 23.98 30.29 37.47
N GLY A 401 23.22 29.19 37.53
CA GLY A 401 21.97 29.01 36.81
C GLY A 401 22.18 28.84 35.31
N ILE A 402 21.09 28.59 34.59
CA ILE A 402 21.04 28.29 33.15
C ILE A 402 20.15 29.31 32.47
N PRO A 403 20.60 29.95 31.37
CA PRO A 403 19.75 30.83 30.54
C PRO A 403 18.53 30.11 30.00
N GLU A 404 17.40 30.80 29.86
CA GLU A 404 16.13 30.23 29.39
C GLU A 404 16.25 29.66 27.96
N GLU A 405 17.06 30.30 27.10
CA GLU A 405 17.33 29.88 25.74
C GLU A 405 18.09 28.54 25.65
N ASP A 406 18.87 28.19 26.68
CA ASP A 406 19.68 26.98 26.75
C ASP A 406 18.90 25.78 27.36
N LEU A 407 17.84 26.02 28.15
CA LEU A 407 17.09 24.98 28.84
C LEU A 407 16.57 23.86 27.92
N PRO A 408 16.07 24.12 26.70
CA PRO A 408 15.63 23.06 25.77
C PRO A 408 16.77 22.14 25.29
N HIS A 409 18.02 22.62 25.35
CA HIS A 409 19.20 22.00 24.76
C HIS A 409 20.14 21.32 25.74
N ILE A 410 20.02 21.55 27.04
CA ILE A 410 20.99 21.05 28.05
C ILE A 410 21.02 19.51 28.10
N PHE A 411 20.00 18.82 27.65
CA PHE A 411 19.93 17.35 27.53
C PHE A 411 20.46 16.81 26.21
N ASP A 412 20.81 17.71 25.26
CA ASP A 412 21.41 17.32 23.99
C ASP A 412 22.85 16.84 24.23
N ARG A 413 23.30 15.88 23.43
CA ARG A 413 24.67 15.33 23.55
C ARG A 413 25.70 16.40 23.19
N PHE A 414 26.78 16.48 24.00
CA PHE A 414 27.85 17.44 23.82
C PHE A 414 27.44 18.91 23.98
N TYR A 415 26.17 19.17 24.39
CA TYR A 415 25.72 20.53 24.61
C TYR A 415 26.34 21.14 25.86
N ARG A 416 26.72 22.41 25.78
CA ARG A 416 27.36 23.18 26.85
C ARG A 416 27.02 24.64 26.68
N VAL A 417 26.51 25.28 27.71
CA VAL A 417 26.12 26.69 27.75
C VAL A 417 27.33 27.61 27.46
N ASP A 418 28.50 27.32 28.05
CA ASP A 418 29.76 28.05 27.81
C ASP A 418 30.90 27.08 27.46
N LYS A 419 31.27 27.03 26.16
CA LYS A 419 32.31 26.15 25.64
C LYS A 419 33.71 26.48 26.16
N ALA A 420 33.99 27.73 26.50
CA ALA A 420 35.31 28.16 26.95
C ALA A 420 35.58 27.85 28.43
N ARG A 421 34.66 28.21 29.32
CA ARG A 421 34.77 28.04 30.77
C ARG A 421 34.66 26.58 31.20
N SER A 422 33.80 25.82 30.50
CA SER A 422 33.55 24.41 30.80
C SER A 422 34.68 23.47 30.37
N ARG A 423 35.61 23.88 29.46
CA ARG A 423 36.80 23.07 29.09
C ARG A 423 37.80 23.01 30.25
N ALA A 424 38.01 24.10 30.95
CA ALA A 424 38.88 24.15 32.10
C ALA A 424 38.39 23.25 33.27
N GLN A 425 37.11 22.94 33.30
CA GLN A 425 36.48 22.14 34.36
C GLN A 425 36.17 20.68 33.96
N GLY A 426 36.68 20.18 32.79
CA GLY A 426 36.74 18.75 32.46
C GLY A 426 35.39 18.06 32.05
N GLY A 427 34.32 18.79 31.77
CA GLY A 427 33.05 18.17 31.42
C GLY A 427 32.98 17.70 29.94
N THR A 428 32.38 16.56 29.69
CA THR A 428 32.21 15.98 28.33
C THR A 428 30.92 16.44 27.60
N GLY A 429 29.98 17.04 28.33
CA GLY A 429 28.63 17.36 27.77
C GLY A 429 27.74 16.15 27.54
N LEU A 430 28.14 14.97 28.06
CA LEU A 430 27.35 13.73 27.93
C LEU A 430 26.57 13.38 29.21
N GLY A 431 26.98 13.90 30.38
CA GLY A 431 26.40 13.49 31.67
C GLY A 431 24.89 13.73 31.78
N LEU A 432 24.38 14.89 31.34
CA LEU A 432 22.94 15.19 31.37
C LEU A 432 22.14 14.37 30.34
N SER A 433 22.70 14.13 29.16
CA SER A 433 22.06 13.27 28.16
C SER A 433 21.98 11.80 28.61
N ILE A 434 23.01 11.32 29.33
CA ILE A 434 23.01 10.00 29.95
C ILE A 434 21.99 9.95 31.09
N ALA A 435 21.95 10.98 31.95
CA ALA A 435 20.98 11.07 33.04
C ALA A 435 19.53 11.03 32.50
N LYS A 436 19.24 11.80 31.45
CA LYS A 436 17.96 11.81 30.79
C LYS A 436 17.60 10.42 30.23
N TRP A 437 18.53 9.79 29.52
CA TRP A 437 18.32 8.45 29.00
C TRP A 437 18.05 7.42 30.12
N ILE A 438 18.81 7.47 31.23
CA ILE A 438 18.61 6.55 32.36
C ILE A 438 17.20 6.73 32.95
N ALA A 439 16.77 7.97 33.17
CA ALA A 439 15.44 8.27 33.69
C ALA A 439 14.33 7.70 32.76
N ASP A 440 14.44 7.97 31.45
CA ASP A 440 13.49 7.50 30.44
C ASP A 440 13.47 5.96 30.34
N ALA A 441 14.62 5.29 30.44
CA ALA A 441 14.76 3.83 30.40
C ALA A 441 14.13 3.13 31.64
N HIS A 442 14.02 3.86 32.75
CA HIS A 442 13.32 3.41 33.95
C HIS A 442 11.83 3.77 33.97
N GLY A 443 11.30 4.32 32.85
CA GLY A 443 9.90 4.72 32.74
C GLY A 443 9.56 6.01 33.49
N GLY A 444 10.59 6.77 33.86
CA GLY A 444 10.49 8.04 34.55
C GLY A 444 10.72 9.23 33.61
N SER A 445 11.03 10.39 34.22
CA SER A 445 11.38 11.61 33.49
C SER A 445 12.42 12.42 34.24
N LEU A 446 13.18 13.25 33.52
CA LEU A 446 14.11 14.23 34.07
C LEU A 446 13.74 15.61 33.56
N SER A 447 13.53 16.54 34.46
CA SER A 447 13.18 17.94 34.20
C SER A 447 14.15 18.89 34.90
N VAL A 448 14.13 20.17 34.51
CA VAL A 448 14.97 21.23 35.10
C VAL A 448 14.17 22.50 35.23
N THR A 449 14.38 23.21 36.35
CA THR A 449 13.99 24.58 36.53
C THR A 449 15.23 25.39 36.96
N SER A 450 15.52 26.50 36.28
CA SER A 450 16.71 27.28 36.54
C SER A 450 16.48 28.75 36.24
N ARG A 451 17.20 29.60 36.95
CA ARG A 451 17.31 31.04 36.70
C ARG A 451 18.74 31.49 36.87
N VAL A 452 19.22 32.28 35.92
CA VAL A 452 20.58 32.83 35.97
C VAL A 452 20.80 33.58 37.28
N GLY A 453 21.88 33.25 37.99
CA GLY A 453 22.26 33.81 39.29
C GLY A 453 21.47 33.29 40.49
N GLN A 454 20.53 32.37 40.32
CA GLN A 454 19.75 31.78 41.42
C GLN A 454 19.97 30.26 41.57
N GLY A 455 20.66 29.65 40.61
CA GLY A 455 20.92 28.22 40.59
C GLY A 455 19.94 27.42 39.75
N SER A 456 20.04 26.10 39.86
CA SER A 456 19.21 25.15 39.10
C SER A 456 18.66 24.04 39.99
N THR A 457 17.50 23.52 39.64
CA THR A 457 16.91 22.34 40.27
C THR A 457 16.62 21.32 39.19
N PHE A 458 17.27 20.18 39.25
CA PHE A 458 17.01 19.02 38.41
C PHE A 458 16.10 18.08 39.18
N THR A 459 14.96 17.72 38.59
CA THR A 459 13.97 16.82 39.20
C THR A 459 13.83 15.53 38.38
N ILE A 460 14.10 14.40 39.01
CA ILE A 460 13.90 13.05 38.50
C ILE A 460 12.57 12.57 39.03
N SER A 461 11.69 12.09 38.20
CA SER A 461 10.45 11.41 38.61
C SER A 461 10.51 9.95 38.15
N LEU A 462 10.34 8.98 39.05
CA LEU A 462 10.39 7.56 38.80
C LEU A 462 9.10 6.89 39.31
N PRO A 463 8.58 5.85 38.63
CA PRO A 463 7.44 5.09 39.13
C PRO A 463 7.84 4.22 40.32
N VAL A 464 7.06 4.27 41.39
CA VAL A 464 7.29 3.42 42.60
C VAL A 464 6.68 2.02 42.38
N VAL A 465 7.16 1.05 43.16
CA VAL A 465 6.58 -0.28 43.24
C VAL A 465 5.19 -0.18 43.93
N PRO A 466 4.08 -0.62 43.31
CA PRO A 466 2.73 -0.36 43.82
C PRO A 466 2.38 -0.95 45.18
N ASP A 467 3.10 -1.99 45.67
CA ASP A 467 2.79 -2.73 46.89
C ASP A 467 3.67 -2.37 48.10
N TYR A 468 4.51 -1.32 48.00
CA TYR A 468 5.31 -0.89 49.12
C TYR A 468 4.50 -0.08 50.15
N VAL A 469 4.09 -0.72 51.23
CA VAL A 469 3.55 -0.05 52.42
C VAL A 469 4.68 0.27 53.35
N PRO A 470 5.07 1.57 53.58
CA PRO A 470 6.13 1.91 54.51
C PRO A 470 5.77 1.45 55.91
N LYS A 471 6.53 0.51 56.45
CA LYS A 471 6.50 0.23 57.91
C LYS A 471 7.14 1.44 58.61
N ASP A 472 6.33 2.35 59.11
CA ASP A 472 6.67 3.54 59.84
C ASP A 472 7.19 4.77 59.01
N SER A 473 6.28 5.71 58.80
CA SER A 473 6.60 7.08 58.35
C SER A 473 7.25 7.85 59.49
N VAL A 474 8.55 7.64 59.71
CA VAL A 474 9.34 8.54 60.56
C VAL A 474 9.94 9.61 59.66
N ARG A 475 9.32 10.80 59.63
CA ARG A 475 9.97 12.00 59.11
C ARG A 475 11.23 12.26 59.95
N ALA A 476 12.38 11.78 59.52
CA ALA A 476 13.66 12.10 60.15
C ALA A 476 14.09 13.51 59.69
N THR A 477 13.67 14.51 60.42
CA THR A 477 14.37 15.78 60.40
C THR A 477 15.75 15.53 61.02
N VAL A 478 16.79 15.45 60.20
CA VAL A 478 18.17 15.32 60.68
C VAL A 478 18.53 16.63 61.36
N PRO A 479 18.85 16.62 62.68
CA PRO A 479 19.33 17.84 63.33
C PRO A 479 20.65 18.26 62.71
N ASN A 480 20.81 19.57 62.47
CA ASN A 480 22.09 20.19 62.15
C ASN A 480 23.16 19.69 63.08
N LEU A 481 24.00 18.74 62.69
CA LEU A 481 25.17 18.32 63.46
C LEU A 481 26.21 19.44 63.38
N PRO A 482 26.66 19.99 64.52
CA PRO A 482 27.68 21.03 64.51
C PRO A 482 28.99 20.47 63.95
N ALA A 483 29.67 21.27 63.15
CA ALA A 483 30.94 20.94 62.52
C ALA A 483 31.94 20.48 63.64
N ILE A 484 32.35 19.21 63.53
CA ILE A 484 33.45 18.69 64.37
C ILE A 484 34.74 19.37 63.92
N ARG A 485 35.17 20.38 64.64
CA ARG A 485 36.54 20.92 64.52
C ARG A 485 37.51 19.87 64.97
N LEU A 486 38.28 19.31 64.06
CA LEU A 486 39.47 18.52 64.41
C LEU A 486 40.53 19.45 65.05
N PRO A 487 41.13 19.06 66.18
CA PRO A 487 42.17 19.87 66.82
C PRO A 487 43.53 19.67 66.14
N GLY A 488 44.09 20.74 65.62
CA GLY A 488 45.51 21.00 65.59
C GLY A 488 46.35 20.42 64.49
N SER A 489 46.68 21.23 63.52
CA SER A 489 48.03 21.23 62.93
C SER A 489 48.61 22.64 63.04
N ARG A 490 49.63 22.69 63.78
CA ARG A 490 50.59 23.83 63.76
C ARG A 490 51.45 23.74 62.51
#